data_3581a283b6e732a09f5374f424364af5
#
_entry.id   3581a283b6e732a09f5374f424364af5
#
_cell.length_a   1.000
_cell.length_b   1.000
_cell.length_c   1.000
_cell.angle_alpha   90.00
_cell.angle_beta   90.00
_cell.angle_gamma   90.00
#
_symmetry.space_group_name_H-M   'P 1'
#
loop_
_entity.id
_entity.type
_entity.pdbx_description
1 polymer ?
#
loop_
_entity_poly.entity_id
_entity_poly.type
_entity_poly.pdbx_seq_one_letter_code
_entity_poly.pdbx_strand_id
1 'polypeptide(L)'
;MFLMTQVCPLPHAYPAHSTQQFVNMSSTKLVRVSNSFTSKKLIPSDGNFEDFVTSVRTKFDLGNEVIIRLEDDQGAEVDSDVFHILLEIENIPNIVFKLGGEESHHITINLNPDDRNSSTSTELMFTHSPSSKIQRLQQDGFNQVLGNSINDNQEISRVVADCNTKGFVDDKSAVILVQEFVSKLVELKGESPSSSDQKNLASAIIQYIPCWRYAGSTEGLDILFDEIGRSGLIQRRLRTIHQKLKTTEKKKELRAKKTQLGTGGPKPKTAKLDDNVDNGQYDELVRSLNGSSAKSGSAEIIKLAQDTLEHRNYLRRVNPQSILLVYTKFADCDFLIRLEFSLLQGESQENFTRIWPSFSSQLLEKVKDLKQSPSLCKFLTEESDNWDSEVAALFVLLYLIPPAAQGRGKGSRCTIDEAKNLLISFYKTATPLPSILDTWSEDKRQPNLLCLGENKKTLSSFYLVVDKVLLPIDAKNSAQAIDLLFKSHYVFGAEYDKNLQGLWKFLQVYIYKVDVDSTDLSGKVKSVFTQLSNIFNNLI
;
A
#
# COMPACT_ATOMS: atom_id res chain seq x y z
N MET A 1 -61.39 -32.55 -9.85
CA MET A 1 -62.51 -32.21 -8.95
C MET A 1 -62.41 -30.75 -8.63
N PHE A 2 -63.31 -29.98 -9.27
CA PHE A 2 -63.86 -28.64 -8.97
C PHE A 2 -62.93 -27.59 -8.37
N LEU A 3 -62.50 -26.53 -9.15
CA LEU A 3 -63.27 -25.31 -9.50
C LEU A 3 -63.88 -24.56 -8.33
N MET A 4 -63.39 -23.34 -8.05
CA MET A 4 -64.27 -22.18 -8.14
C MET A 4 -63.47 -20.86 -8.14
N THR A 5 -63.59 -20.16 -9.18
CA THR A 5 -63.44 -18.72 -9.44
C THR A 5 -64.40 -17.89 -8.57
N GLN A 6 -63.98 -16.68 -8.16
CA GLN A 6 -64.92 -15.58 -8.01
C GLN A 6 -64.33 -14.22 -8.43
N VAL A 7 -65.15 -13.56 -9.23
CA VAL A 7 -64.93 -12.34 -10.02
C VAL A 7 -65.55 -11.16 -9.30
N CYS A 8 -64.94 -9.98 -9.47
CA CYS A 8 -65.36 -8.58 -9.32
C CYS A 8 -66.75 -8.19 -8.79
N PRO A 9 -66.97 -6.93 -8.37
CA PRO A 9 -67.10 -5.83 -9.35
C PRO A 9 -66.63 -4.43 -8.90
N LEU A 10 -66.32 -3.58 -9.90
CA LEU A 10 -66.40 -2.13 -9.86
C LEU A 10 -67.86 -1.65 -9.87
N PRO A 11 -68.20 -0.44 -9.35
CA PRO A 11 -68.44 0.66 -10.29
C PRO A 11 -68.26 2.13 -9.79
N HIS A 12 -68.13 3.04 -10.79
CA HIS A 12 -68.65 4.41 -10.93
C HIS A 12 -68.09 5.53 -10.00
N ALA A 13 -67.79 6.70 -10.38
CA ALA A 13 -67.98 7.62 -11.50
C ALA A 13 -67.39 8.98 -11.02
N TYR A 14 -66.87 9.77 -11.92
CA TYR A 14 -66.32 11.12 -11.72
C TYR A 14 -67.39 12.18 -11.30
N PRO A 15 -66.91 13.32 -10.72
CA PRO A 15 -66.94 14.53 -11.54
C PRO A 15 -65.65 15.37 -11.51
N ALA A 16 -65.52 16.21 -12.51
CA ALA A 16 -64.42 17.00 -12.98
C ALA A 16 -64.17 18.32 -12.19
N HIS A 17 -62.99 18.88 -12.49
CA HIS A 17 -62.51 20.26 -12.30
C HIS A 17 -61.92 20.65 -10.93
N SER A 18 -60.59 20.70 -10.89
CA SER A 18 -59.86 21.89 -10.45
C SER A 18 -58.45 21.84 -11.01
N THR A 19 -58.10 22.86 -11.77
CA THR A 19 -56.77 23.16 -12.27
C THR A 19 -55.82 23.38 -11.09
N GLN A 20 -55.02 22.40 -10.74
CA GLN A 20 -53.90 22.59 -9.83
C GLN A 20 -52.60 22.76 -10.64
N GLN A 21 -52.03 23.94 -10.45
CA GLN A 21 -50.70 24.32 -10.90
C GLN A 21 -49.69 23.20 -10.50
N PHE A 22 -49.01 22.62 -11.51
CA PHE A 22 -47.82 21.82 -11.27
C PHE A 22 -46.72 22.73 -10.73
N VAL A 23 -46.58 22.76 -9.42
CA VAL A 23 -45.33 23.22 -8.80
C VAL A 23 -44.29 22.17 -9.14
N ASN A 24 -43.31 22.52 -9.98
CA ASN A 24 -42.10 21.76 -10.21
C ASN A 24 -41.43 21.56 -8.86
N MET A 25 -41.58 20.38 -8.28
CA MET A 25 -40.71 19.93 -7.19
C MET A 25 -39.33 19.70 -7.79
N SER A 26 -38.42 20.68 -7.68
CA SER A 26 -37.00 20.50 -7.95
C SER A 26 -36.48 19.37 -7.05
N SER A 27 -36.03 18.32 -7.66
CA SER A 27 -35.49 17.18 -6.92
C SER A 27 -34.17 17.59 -6.25
N THR A 28 -34.18 17.78 -4.95
CA THR A 28 -32.99 18.09 -4.17
C THR A 28 -31.96 16.98 -4.35
N LYS A 29 -30.76 17.29 -4.86
CA LYS A 29 -29.66 16.37 -5.04
C LYS A 29 -28.63 16.53 -3.94
N LEU A 30 -27.94 15.44 -3.58
CA LEU A 30 -26.87 15.45 -2.59
C LEU A 30 -25.51 15.58 -3.28
N VAL A 31 -24.84 16.70 -3.05
CA VAL A 31 -23.51 17.00 -3.60
C VAL A 31 -22.44 16.70 -2.56
N ARG A 32 -21.42 15.96 -2.95
CA ARG A 32 -20.28 15.71 -2.08
C ARG A 32 -19.29 16.86 -2.18
N VAL A 33 -19.04 17.52 -1.04
CA VAL A 33 -18.12 18.66 -0.95
C VAL A 33 -16.97 18.32 -0.03
N SER A 34 -15.76 18.67 -0.42
CA SER A 34 -14.55 18.52 0.40
C SER A 34 -13.75 19.82 0.43
N ASN A 35 -13.03 20.06 1.53
CA ASN A 35 -11.95 21.03 1.54
C ASN A 35 -10.65 20.38 1.07
N SER A 36 -9.64 21.18 0.71
CA SER A 36 -8.31 20.71 0.27
C SER A 36 -7.62 19.81 1.32
N PHE A 37 -8.12 19.80 2.56
CA PHE A 37 -7.40 19.22 3.69
C PHE A 37 -8.03 17.98 4.33
N THR A 38 -9.24 17.49 4.02
CA THR A 38 -9.70 16.19 4.55
C THR A 38 -11.17 16.05 4.93
N SER A 39 -11.94 17.11 5.13
CA SER A 39 -13.37 16.99 5.48
C SER A 39 -14.23 16.83 4.25
N LYS A 40 -14.94 15.71 4.15
CA LYS A 40 -15.94 15.46 3.09
C LYS A 40 -17.33 15.51 3.71
N LYS A 41 -18.22 16.35 3.17
CA LYS A 41 -19.60 16.46 3.63
C LYS A 41 -20.56 16.34 2.45
N LEU A 42 -21.76 15.81 2.69
CA LEU A 42 -22.85 15.82 1.72
C LEU A 42 -23.72 17.03 2.00
N ILE A 43 -23.95 17.84 0.98
CA ILE A 43 -24.74 19.07 1.03
C ILE A 43 -25.91 18.94 0.06
N PRO A 44 -27.16 19.10 0.53
CA PRO A 44 -28.31 19.12 -0.36
C PRO A 44 -28.30 20.38 -1.20
N SER A 45 -28.61 20.26 -2.48
CA SER A 45 -28.79 21.39 -3.42
C SER A 45 -30.04 21.18 -4.26
N ASP A 46 -30.78 22.25 -4.48
CA ASP A 46 -31.92 22.35 -5.37
C ASP A 46 -31.58 22.95 -6.74
N GLY A 47 -30.28 23.23 -6.97
CA GLY A 47 -29.76 23.80 -8.20
C GLY A 47 -29.41 25.28 -8.09
N ASN A 48 -29.73 25.96 -6.98
CA ASN A 48 -29.30 27.32 -6.75
C ASN A 48 -27.87 27.38 -6.25
N PHE A 49 -26.98 28.02 -7.00
CA PHE A 49 -25.56 28.12 -6.69
C PHE A 49 -25.27 28.94 -5.43
N GLU A 50 -25.94 30.07 -5.25
CA GLU A 50 -25.76 30.96 -4.09
C GLU A 50 -26.18 30.28 -2.78
N ASP A 51 -27.31 29.57 -2.79
CA ASP A 51 -27.81 28.80 -1.66
C ASP A 51 -26.90 27.62 -1.35
N PHE A 52 -26.33 27.01 -2.39
CA PHE A 52 -25.35 25.96 -2.22
C PHE A 52 -24.06 26.47 -1.58
N VAL A 53 -23.48 27.58 -2.05
CA VAL A 53 -22.29 28.21 -1.46
C VAL A 53 -22.55 28.60 0.00
N THR A 54 -23.73 29.13 0.31
CA THR A 54 -24.17 29.47 1.68
C THR A 54 -24.24 28.21 2.55
N SER A 55 -24.73 27.10 2.01
CA SER A 55 -24.79 25.81 2.67
C SER A 55 -23.38 25.23 2.91
N VAL A 56 -22.45 25.40 1.96
CA VAL A 56 -21.04 25.06 2.12
C VAL A 56 -20.43 25.85 3.27
N ARG A 57 -20.62 27.18 3.31
CA ARG A 57 -20.12 28.05 4.40
C ARG A 57 -20.62 27.57 5.75
N THR A 58 -21.92 27.35 5.89
CA THR A 58 -22.54 26.90 7.13
C THR A 58 -22.02 25.52 7.57
N LYS A 59 -21.90 24.57 6.63
CA LYS A 59 -21.46 23.20 6.93
C LYS A 59 -19.99 23.10 7.30
N PHE A 60 -19.15 24.00 6.80
CA PHE A 60 -17.72 24.01 7.07
C PHE A 60 -17.29 25.09 8.07
N ASP A 61 -18.25 25.82 8.68
CA ASP A 61 -18.03 26.87 9.67
C ASP A 61 -17.12 28.00 9.16
N LEU A 62 -17.43 28.49 7.95
CA LEU A 62 -16.67 29.54 7.27
C LEU A 62 -17.38 30.88 7.42
N GLY A 63 -16.62 31.92 7.78
CA GLY A 63 -17.14 33.29 7.88
C GLY A 63 -17.58 33.85 6.53
N ASN A 64 -18.52 34.83 6.54
CA ASN A 64 -19.02 35.44 5.32
C ASN A 64 -17.96 36.23 4.52
N GLU A 65 -16.88 36.66 5.20
CA GLU A 65 -15.77 37.41 4.60
C GLU A 65 -14.82 36.53 3.79
N VAL A 66 -14.96 35.19 3.89
CA VAL A 66 -14.04 34.26 3.23
C VAL A 66 -14.46 34.07 1.79
N ILE A 67 -13.59 34.36 0.84
CA ILE A 67 -13.82 34.05 -0.58
C ILE A 67 -13.68 32.55 -0.79
N ILE A 68 -14.71 31.88 -1.35
CA ILE A 68 -14.71 30.46 -1.66
C ILE A 68 -14.68 30.31 -3.17
N ARG A 69 -13.75 29.50 -3.69
CA ARG A 69 -13.78 28.98 -5.07
C ARG A 69 -14.13 27.51 -5.03
N LEU A 70 -15.03 27.08 -5.91
CA LEU A 70 -15.39 25.68 -6.05
C LEU A 70 -14.72 25.12 -7.29
N GLU A 71 -14.14 23.92 -7.17
CA GLU A 71 -13.53 23.18 -8.28
C GLU A 71 -14.07 21.75 -8.28
N ASP A 72 -14.11 21.12 -9.44
CA ASP A 72 -14.39 19.69 -9.56
C ASP A 72 -13.14 18.86 -9.16
N ASP A 73 -13.24 17.55 -9.26
CA ASP A 73 -12.15 16.62 -8.92
C ASP A 73 -11.01 16.62 -9.96
N GLN A 74 -11.17 17.29 -11.10
CA GLN A 74 -10.15 17.54 -12.12
C GLN A 74 -9.47 18.90 -11.95
N GLY A 75 -9.96 19.74 -11.04
CA GLY A 75 -9.45 21.08 -10.78
C GLY A 75 -10.06 22.17 -11.68
N ALA A 76 -11.14 21.88 -12.42
CA ALA A 76 -11.87 22.89 -13.17
C ALA A 76 -12.79 23.70 -12.24
N GLU A 77 -12.81 25.02 -12.42
CA GLU A 77 -13.64 25.92 -11.60
C GLU A 77 -15.11 25.69 -11.88
N VAL A 78 -15.89 25.59 -10.80
CA VAL A 78 -17.36 25.41 -10.82
C VAL A 78 -18.00 26.70 -10.38
N ASP A 79 -18.57 27.44 -11.33
CA ASP A 79 -19.30 28.68 -11.11
C ASP A 79 -20.83 28.51 -11.26
N SER A 80 -21.58 29.61 -11.17
CA SER A 80 -23.04 29.62 -11.29
C SER A 80 -23.52 29.06 -12.62
N ASP A 81 -22.73 29.22 -13.70
CA ASP A 81 -23.13 28.89 -15.05
C ASP A 81 -23.06 27.42 -15.36
N VAL A 82 -22.07 26.71 -14.73
CA VAL A 82 -21.86 25.27 -14.90
C VAL A 82 -22.46 24.42 -13.78
N PHE A 83 -22.75 25.00 -12.62
CA PHE A 83 -23.18 24.23 -11.45
C PHE A 83 -24.48 23.44 -11.68
N HIS A 84 -25.47 24.06 -12.35
CA HIS A 84 -26.74 23.38 -12.65
C HIS A 84 -26.57 22.23 -13.64
N ILE A 85 -25.64 22.36 -14.60
CA ILE A 85 -25.29 21.29 -15.56
C ILE A 85 -24.64 20.11 -14.85
N LEU A 86 -23.74 20.38 -13.88
CA LEU A 86 -23.11 19.33 -13.08
C LEU A 86 -24.13 18.55 -12.25
N LEU A 87 -25.19 19.19 -11.81
CA LEU A 87 -26.27 18.51 -11.08
C LEU A 87 -27.10 17.58 -11.98
N GLU A 88 -27.14 17.78 -13.29
CA GLU A 88 -27.87 16.92 -14.21
C GLU A 88 -27.14 15.61 -14.54
N ILE A 89 -25.83 15.54 -14.27
CA ILE A 89 -25.01 14.36 -14.52
C ILE A 89 -25.38 13.25 -13.53
N GLU A 90 -25.46 12.02 -14.01
CA GLU A 90 -25.85 10.83 -13.23
C GLU A 90 -24.87 10.56 -12.06
N ASN A 91 -23.57 10.86 -12.25
CA ASN A 91 -22.54 10.80 -11.23
C ASN A 91 -21.95 12.19 -10.99
N ILE A 92 -22.55 12.94 -10.06
CA ILE A 92 -22.06 14.27 -9.68
C ILE A 92 -20.64 14.18 -9.15
N PRO A 93 -19.65 14.91 -9.73
CA PRO A 93 -18.27 14.89 -9.26
C PRO A 93 -18.16 15.41 -7.83
N ASN A 94 -17.07 15.07 -7.16
CA ASN A 94 -16.77 15.62 -5.84
C ASN A 94 -16.31 17.07 -6.01
N ILE A 95 -17.02 18.01 -5.40
CA ILE A 95 -16.67 19.43 -5.44
C ILE A 95 -15.66 19.73 -4.33
N VAL A 96 -14.54 20.34 -4.69
CA VAL A 96 -13.51 20.80 -3.75
C VAL A 96 -13.64 22.32 -3.63
N PHE A 97 -13.76 22.85 -2.42
CA PHE A 97 -13.67 24.28 -2.25
C PHE A 97 -12.26 24.71 -1.82
N LYS A 98 -11.78 25.81 -2.37
CA LYS A 98 -10.55 26.50 -1.99
C LYS A 98 -10.88 27.85 -1.37
N LEU A 99 -10.10 28.24 -0.37
CA LEU A 99 -10.23 29.56 0.25
C LEU A 99 -9.49 30.58 -0.60
N GLY A 100 -10.15 31.66 -1.01
CA GLY A 100 -9.54 32.75 -1.78
C GLY A 100 -8.49 33.47 -0.93
N GLY A 101 -7.27 33.48 -1.42
CA GLY A 101 -6.07 34.03 -0.76
C GLY A 101 -4.79 33.31 -1.17
N GLU A 102 -4.87 32.13 -1.77
CA GLU A 102 -3.74 31.43 -2.36
C GLU A 102 -3.74 31.62 -3.89
N GLU A 103 -3.24 32.78 -4.35
CA GLU A 103 -2.85 32.92 -5.74
C GLU A 103 -1.63 32.04 -6.02
N SER A 104 -1.84 30.98 -6.78
CA SER A 104 -0.74 30.27 -7.42
C SER A 104 -0.11 31.14 -8.50
N HIS A 105 0.96 31.85 -8.17
CA HIS A 105 1.75 32.54 -9.16
C HIS A 105 2.38 31.51 -10.12
N HIS A 106 1.76 31.31 -11.28
CA HIS A 106 2.44 30.80 -12.45
C HIS A 106 3.46 31.85 -12.91
N ILE A 107 4.73 31.67 -12.54
CA ILE A 107 5.83 32.47 -13.09
C ILE A 107 6.09 31.92 -14.49
N THR A 108 5.56 32.59 -15.49
CA THR A 108 5.97 32.42 -16.90
C THR A 108 7.31 33.11 -17.05
N ILE A 109 8.40 32.35 -17.08
CA ILE A 109 9.74 32.88 -17.40
C ILE A 109 9.81 33.04 -18.90
N ASN A 110 9.62 34.25 -19.41
CA ASN A 110 10.00 34.62 -20.75
C ASN A 110 11.54 34.80 -20.81
N LEU A 111 12.21 33.80 -21.34
CA LEU A 111 13.64 33.92 -21.67
C LEU A 111 13.79 34.67 -22.97
N ASN A 112 14.16 35.95 -22.91
CA ASN A 112 14.72 36.67 -24.03
C ASN A 112 16.23 36.34 -24.09
N PRO A 113 16.74 35.93 -25.25
CA PRO A 113 18.17 35.62 -25.39
C PRO A 113 18.92 36.84 -25.93
N ASP A 114 19.30 37.78 -25.08
CA ASP A 114 20.40 38.74 -25.36
C ASP A 114 20.58 39.64 -24.14
N ASP A 115 21.57 39.28 -23.30
CA ASP A 115 22.46 40.25 -22.65
C ASP A 115 23.54 39.49 -21.87
N ARG A 116 24.74 39.52 -22.47
CA ARG A 116 26.00 39.13 -21.80
C ARG A 116 26.56 40.33 -21.06
N ASN A 117 27.05 40.07 -19.86
CA ASN A 117 27.91 40.85 -18.98
C ASN A 117 27.23 41.70 -17.91
N SER A 118 27.21 41.19 -16.67
CA SER A 118 28.01 41.77 -15.58
C SER A 118 27.81 40.94 -14.29
N SER A 119 28.94 40.55 -13.70
CA SER A 119 29.08 39.94 -12.40
C SER A 119 28.69 40.95 -11.32
N THR A 120 27.62 40.69 -10.60
CA THR A 120 27.38 41.23 -9.25
C THR A 120 26.59 40.19 -8.46
N SER A 121 27.25 39.66 -7.43
CA SER A 121 26.64 38.80 -6.42
C SER A 121 25.58 39.58 -5.64
N THR A 122 24.32 39.31 -5.96
CA THR A 122 23.18 39.81 -5.15
C THR A 122 22.64 38.63 -4.35
N GLU A 123 22.87 38.68 -3.04
CA GLU A 123 22.17 37.80 -2.09
C GLU A 123 20.67 38.00 -2.24
N LEU A 124 20.00 36.98 -2.78
CA LEU A 124 18.54 36.92 -2.79
C LEU A 124 18.05 36.64 -1.36
N MET A 125 17.68 37.68 -0.66
CA MET A 125 16.87 37.57 0.55
C MET A 125 15.51 36.99 0.17
N PHE A 126 15.31 35.71 0.46
CA PHE A 126 13.99 35.08 0.42
C PHE A 126 13.12 35.70 1.54
N THR A 127 12.17 36.54 1.16
CA THR A 127 11.11 36.99 2.05
C THR A 127 10.17 35.81 2.32
N HIS A 128 10.32 35.18 3.47
CA HIS A 128 9.44 34.09 3.91
C HIS A 128 8.03 34.62 4.19
N SER A 129 7.02 33.90 3.65
CA SER A 129 5.60 34.15 3.95
C SER A 129 5.30 34.01 5.46
N PRO A 130 4.28 34.70 6.01
CA PRO A 130 3.94 34.64 7.44
C PRO A 130 3.70 33.23 7.97
N SER A 131 3.19 32.33 7.14
CA SER A 131 2.94 30.92 7.45
C SER A 131 4.22 30.17 7.84
N SER A 132 5.34 30.45 7.17
CA SER A 132 6.63 29.81 7.47
C SER A 132 7.25 30.28 8.81
N LYS A 133 6.95 31.52 9.23
CA LYS A 133 7.40 32.02 10.54
C LYS A 133 6.65 31.36 11.69
N ILE A 134 5.33 31.15 11.57
CA ILE A 134 4.52 30.49 12.60
C ILE A 134 4.92 29.02 12.72
N GLN A 135 5.16 28.34 11.61
CA GLN A 135 5.66 26.94 11.62
C GLN A 135 7.04 26.82 12.25
N ARG A 136 7.97 27.76 11.97
CA ARG A 136 9.31 27.78 12.59
C ARG A 136 9.23 28.01 14.09
N LEU A 137 8.42 28.96 14.57
CA LEU A 137 8.23 29.21 15.99
C LEU A 137 7.60 28.02 16.73
N GLN A 138 6.71 27.27 16.08
CA GLN A 138 6.15 26.04 16.65
C GLN A 138 7.17 24.91 16.67
N GLN A 139 8.00 24.77 15.64
CA GLN A 139 9.05 23.77 15.55
C GLN A 139 10.17 24.04 16.55
N ASP A 140 10.57 25.30 16.75
CA ASP A 140 11.55 25.71 17.76
C ASP A 140 11.06 25.35 19.17
N GLY A 141 9.76 25.51 19.44
CA GLY A 141 9.15 25.09 20.69
C GLY A 141 9.27 23.58 20.96
N PHE A 142 9.04 22.75 19.95
CA PHE A 142 9.22 21.31 20.09
C PHE A 142 10.68 20.91 20.22
N ASN A 143 11.59 21.55 19.48
CA ASN A 143 13.03 21.30 19.61
C ASN A 143 13.52 21.58 21.04
N GLN A 144 13.09 22.69 21.63
CA GLN A 144 13.46 23.02 23.00
C GLN A 144 12.92 21.99 24.01
N VAL A 145 11.67 21.58 23.87
CA VAL A 145 11.05 20.57 24.75
C VAL A 145 11.73 19.22 24.64
N LEU A 146 12.03 18.78 23.43
CA LEU A 146 12.76 17.52 23.20
C LEU A 146 14.19 17.61 23.73
N GLY A 147 14.88 18.73 23.49
CA GLY A 147 16.22 18.97 24.03
C GLY A 147 16.24 18.87 25.55
N ASN A 148 15.28 19.49 26.22
CA ASN A 148 15.13 19.39 27.67
C ASN A 148 14.84 17.95 28.11
N SER A 149 13.89 17.26 27.47
CA SER A 149 13.57 15.86 27.79
C SER A 149 14.76 14.91 27.62
N ILE A 150 15.59 15.14 26.60
CA ILE A 150 16.82 14.36 26.36
C ILE A 150 17.86 14.67 27.44
N ASN A 151 18.03 15.93 27.83
CA ASN A 151 19.02 16.33 28.81
C ASN A 151 18.64 15.94 30.26
N ASP A 152 17.35 16.05 30.58
CA ASP A 152 16.83 15.78 31.92
C ASP A 152 16.69 14.28 32.22
N ASN A 153 16.53 13.47 31.19
CA ASN A 153 16.37 12.01 31.32
C ASN A 153 17.62 11.25 30.83
N GLN A 154 18.43 10.80 31.77
CA GLN A 154 19.68 10.10 31.49
C GLN A 154 19.48 8.82 30.64
N GLU A 155 18.36 8.11 30.78
CA GLU A 155 18.03 6.95 29.98
C GLU A 155 17.79 7.34 28.52
N ILE A 156 16.97 8.39 28.30
CA ILE A 156 16.68 8.91 26.95
C ILE A 156 17.95 9.42 26.29
N SER A 157 18.77 10.21 27.01
CA SER A 157 20.06 10.71 26.51
C SER A 157 20.97 9.56 26.04
N ARG A 158 21.07 8.50 26.82
CA ARG A 158 21.86 7.30 26.47
C ARG A 158 21.30 6.61 25.23
N VAL A 159 19.98 6.43 25.15
CA VAL A 159 19.34 5.77 24.00
C VAL A 159 19.52 6.58 22.72
N VAL A 160 19.40 7.91 22.78
CA VAL A 160 19.66 8.81 21.63
C VAL A 160 21.10 8.72 21.16
N ALA A 161 22.06 8.79 22.10
CA ALA A 161 23.48 8.65 21.77
C ALA A 161 23.82 7.28 21.17
N ASP A 162 23.23 6.21 21.70
CA ASP A 162 23.40 4.83 21.21
C ASP A 162 22.85 4.69 19.77
N CYS A 163 21.67 5.26 19.47
CA CYS A 163 21.10 5.25 18.13
C CYS A 163 21.97 6.01 17.12
N ASN A 164 22.45 7.19 17.49
CA ASN A 164 23.29 8.01 16.62
C ASN A 164 24.66 7.35 16.37
N THR A 165 25.24 6.71 17.37
CA THR A 165 26.50 5.95 17.24
C THR A 165 26.34 4.74 16.34
N LYS A 166 25.24 4.00 16.45
CA LYS A 166 24.94 2.81 15.64
C LYS A 166 24.49 3.15 14.21
N GLY A 167 24.00 4.37 13.98
CA GLY A 167 23.44 4.80 12.71
C GLY A 167 22.05 4.22 12.39
N PHE A 168 21.36 3.63 13.37
CA PHE A 168 19.98 3.15 13.23
C PHE A 168 19.26 3.08 14.59
N VAL A 169 17.91 3.04 14.54
CA VAL A 169 17.05 2.90 15.72
C VAL A 169 16.47 1.49 15.78
N ASP A 170 16.82 0.72 16.80
CA ASP A 170 16.26 -0.61 17.03
C ASP A 170 14.86 -0.55 17.65
N ASP A 171 14.10 -1.67 17.58
CA ASP A 171 12.71 -1.72 18.02
C ASP A 171 12.51 -1.36 19.51
N LYS A 172 13.47 -1.68 20.38
CA LYS A 172 13.40 -1.33 21.82
C LYS A 172 13.61 0.15 22.02
N SER A 173 14.63 0.70 21.38
CA SER A 173 14.92 2.14 21.41
C SER A 173 13.76 2.93 20.83
N ALA A 174 13.16 2.48 19.72
CA ALA A 174 11.99 3.11 19.12
C ALA A 174 10.79 3.18 20.09
N VAL A 175 10.53 2.10 20.83
CA VAL A 175 9.43 2.10 21.82
C VAL A 175 9.69 3.09 22.94
N ILE A 176 10.89 3.11 23.51
CA ILE A 176 11.28 4.01 24.61
C ILE A 176 11.15 5.47 24.16
N LEU A 177 11.78 5.83 23.04
CA LEU A 177 11.80 7.19 22.51
C LEU A 177 10.40 7.70 22.14
N VAL A 178 9.61 6.87 21.42
CA VAL A 178 8.24 7.25 21.04
C VAL A 178 7.33 7.38 22.26
N GLN A 179 7.52 6.55 23.29
CA GLN A 179 6.74 6.68 24.52
C GLN A 179 7.02 8.01 25.22
N GLU A 180 8.27 8.37 25.38
CA GLU A 180 8.66 9.63 26.02
C GLU A 180 8.19 10.84 25.22
N PHE A 181 8.58 10.92 23.95
CA PHE A 181 8.30 12.11 23.13
C PHE A 181 6.80 12.33 22.87
N VAL A 182 6.02 11.25 22.69
CA VAL A 182 4.56 11.38 22.55
C VAL A 182 3.91 11.74 23.90
N SER A 183 4.46 11.32 25.04
CA SER A 183 3.97 11.78 26.34
C SER A 183 4.18 13.29 26.47
N LYS A 184 5.34 13.81 26.07
CA LYS A 184 5.59 15.26 26.06
C LYS A 184 4.67 16.02 25.09
N LEU A 185 4.37 15.44 23.91
CA LEU A 185 3.39 16.01 23.00
C LEU A 185 2.00 16.11 23.63
N VAL A 186 1.56 15.06 24.32
CA VAL A 186 0.26 15.02 25.01
C VAL A 186 0.22 16.00 26.19
N GLU A 187 1.31 16.13 26.95
CA GLU A 187 1.43 17.13 28.01
C GLU A 187 1.27 18.58 27.49
N LEU A 188 1.83 18.87 26.31
CA LEU A 188 1.82 20.21 25.70
C LEU A 188 0.54 20.56 24.95
N LYS A 189 -0.04 19.58 24.24
CA LYS A 189 -1.12 19.80 23.27
C LYS A 189 -2.42 19.07 23.64
N GLY A 190 -2.44 18.36 24.76
CA GLY A 190 -3.56 17.54 25.18
C GLY A 190 -3.61 16.18 24.47
N GLU A 191 -4.65 15.41 24.78
CA GLU A 191 -4.80 14.02 24.33
C GLU A 191 -5.00 13.86 22.82
N SER A 192 -5.41 14.92 22.12
CA SER A 192 -5.72 14.90 20.68
C SER A 192 -4.92 15.94 19.90
N PRO A 193 -3.58 15.84 19.85
CA PRO A 193 -2.73 16.76 19.11
C PRO A 193 -3.07 16.74 17.61
N SER A 194 -3.02 17.90 16.95
CA SER A 194 -3.29 18.06 15.54
C SER A 194 -2.30 17.28 14.66
N SER A 195 -2.64 17.04 13.39
CA SER A 195 -1.69 16.45 12.43
C SER A 195 -0.43 17.29 12.26
N SER A 196 -0.58 18.63 12.31
CA SER A 196 0.57 19.55 12.27
C SER A 196 1.48 19.40 13.49
N ASP A 197 0.92 19.29 14.71
CA ASP A 197 1.72 19.04 15.92
C ASP A 197 2.47 17.72 15.85
N GLN A 198 1.83 16.67 15.32
CA GLN A 198 2.45 15.36 15.13
C GLN A 198 3.60 15.42 14.11
N LYS A 199 3.41 16.14 12.99
CA LYS A 199 4.42 16.37 11.97
C LYS A 199 5.60 17.16 12.51
N ASN A 200 5.34 18.21 13.28
CA ASN A 200 6.37 19.04 13.92
C ASN A 200 7.19 18.22 14.93
N LEU A 201 6.53 17.37 15.74
CA LEU A 201 7.23 16.45 16.63
C LEU A 201 8.12 15.48 15.84
N ALA A 202 7.63 14.90 14.75
CA ALA A 202 8.42 13.99 13.90
C ALA A 202 9.66 14.68 13.32
N SER A 203 9.49 15.92 12.84
CA SER A 203 10.59 16.75 12.33
C SER A 203 11.64 17.05 13.40
N ALA A 204 11.20 17.40 14.62
CA ALA A 204 12.08 17.64 15.75
C ALA A 204 12.86 16.36 16.16
N ILE A 205 12.19 15.21 16.20
CA ILE A 205 12.86 13.92 16.52
C ILE A 205 13.98 13.62 15.50
N ILE A 206 13.76 13.84 14.23
CA ILE A 206 14.76 13.58 13.17
C ILE A 206 15.97 14.53 13.29
N GLN A 207 15.81 15.72 13.81
CA GLN A 207 16.94 16.63 14.07
C GLN A 207 17.87 16.08 15.18
N TYR A 208 17.33 15.45 16.22
CA TYR A 208 18.14 14.81 17.28
C TYR A 208 18.61 13.41 16.94
N ILE A 209 17.87 12.71 16.08
CA ILE A 209 18.15 11.31 15.70
C ILE A 209 18.07 11.19 14.15
N PRO A 210 19.08 11.71 13.42
CA PRO A 210 19.08 11.73 11.95
C PRO A 210 18.99 10.35 11.32
N CYS A 211 19.51 9.32 11.98
CA CYS A 211 19.45 7.94 11.53
C CYS A 211 18.02 7.36 11.50
N TRP A 212 17.01 8.08 12.04
CA TRP A 212 15.60 7.67 11.98
C TRP A 212 14.86 8.21 10.76
N ARG A 213 15.55 9.04 9.96
CA ARG A 213 15.00 9.59 8.72
C ARG A 213 14.71 8.46 7.72
N TYR A 214 13.51 8.43 7.18
CA TYR A 214 13.14 7.48 6.13
C TYR A 214 13.76 7.90 4.78
N ALA A 215 14.61 7.05 4.21
CA ALA A 215 15.32 7.37 2.98
C ALA A 215 14.45 7.30 1.71
N GLY A 216 13.24 6.73 1.79
CA GLY A 216 12.33 6.57 0.67
C GLY A 216 11.37 7.75 0.42
N SER A 217 11.47 8.84 1.20
CA SER A 217 10.67 10.04 0.96
C SER A 217 11.50 11.31 1.15
N THR A 218 11.07 12.41 0.52
CA THR A 218 11.77 13.70 0.55
C THR A 218 11.83 14.30 1.96
N GLU A 219 10.74 14.25 2.73
CA GLU A 219 10.70 14.74 4.11
C GLU A 219 11.33 13.75 5.08
N GLY A 220 11.23 12.45 4.82
CA GLY A 220 11.80 11.39 5.64
C GLY A 220 11.07 11.13 6.97
N LEU A 221 9.84 11.62 7.14
CA LEU A 221 9.08 11.56 8.39
C LEU A 221 8.26 10.26 8.54
N ASP A 222 8.07 9.50 7.49
CA ASP A 222 7.05 8.46 7.33
C ASP A 222 7.11 7.32 8.37
N ILE A 223 8.27 7.06 8.95
CA ILE A 223 8.40 6.08 10.05
C ILE A 223 7.70 6.61 11.31
N LEU A 224 7.86 7.91 11.59
CA LEU A 224 7.32 8.57 12.78
C LEU A 224 5.90 9.08 12.55
N PHE A 225 5.69 9.77 11.44
CA PHE A 225 4.41 10.36 11.04
C PHE A 225 4.17 10.12 9.56
N ASP A 226 3.13 9.37 9.23
CA ASP A 226 2.71 9.04 7.86
C ASP A 226 1.35 9.70 7.61
N GLU A 227 1.37 10.75 6.81
CA GLU A 227 0.18 11.58 6.54
C GLU A 227 -0.88 10.80 5.76
N ILE A 228 -0.47 10.02 4.79
CA ILE A 228 -1.35 9.28 3.89
C ILE A 228 -1.79 7.96 4.51
N GLY A 229 -0.83 7.11 4.89
CA GLY A 229 -1.09 5.77 5.42
C GLY A 229 -1.50 5.75 6.88
N ARG A 230 -1.34 6.86 7.61
CA ARG A 230 -1.62 7.01 9.05
C ARG A 230 -0.99 5.88 9.89
N SER A 231 0.14 5.36 9.44
CA SER A 231 0.82 4.19 10.02
C SER A 231 2.03 4.55 10.90
N GLY A 232 2.38 5.82 11.01
CA GLY A 232 3.53 6.31 11.76
C GLY A 232 3.52 5.93 13.25
N LEU A 233 4.71 5.86 13.86
CA LEU A 233 4.88 5.43 15.25
C LEU A 233 4.20 6.40 16.25
N ILE A 234 4.25 7.70 16.00
CA ILE A 234 3.56 8.74 16.80
C ILE A 234 2.05 8.48 16.75
N GLN A 235 1.49 8.33 15.55
CA GLN A 235 0.06 8.08 15.34
C GLN A 235 -0.39 6.76 15.98
N ARG A 236 0.45 5.73 15.95
CA ARG A 236 0.19 4.44 16.61
C ARG A 236 0.16 4.59 18.13
N ARG A 237 1.10 5.34 18.70
CA ARG A 237 1.16 5.59 20.15
C ARG A 237 -0.05 6.39 20.62
N LEU A 238 -0.43 7.46 19.94
CA LEU A 238 -1.63 8.24 20.24
C LEU A 238 -2.90 7.37 20.18
N ARG A 239 -3.04 6.52 19.16
CA ARG A 239 -4.16 5.54 19.12
C ARG A 239 -4.18 4.61 20.32
N THR A 240 -3.02 4.22 20.84
CA THR A 240 -2.93 3.38 22.05
C THR A 240 -3.38 4.14 23.29
N ILE A 241 -3.00 5.43 23.42
CA ILE A 241 -3.45 6.31 24.50
C ILE A 241 -4.97 6.46 24.44
N HIS A 242 -5.52 6.85 23.28
CA HIS A 242 -6.97 6.98 23.09
C HIS A 242 -7.74 5.68 23.34
N GLN A 243 -7.17 4.51 23.02
CA GLN A 243 -7.83 3.22 23.30
C GLN A 243 -7.89 2.88 24.78
N LYS A 244 -6.93 3.36 25.59
CA LYS A 244 -6.96 3.18 27.04
C LYS A 244 -8.04 4.04 27.69
N LEU A 245 -8.33 5.20 27.13
CA LEU A 245 -9.32 6.16 27.61
C LEU A 245 -10.77 5.77 27.22
N LYS A 246 -10.96 4.91 26.22
CA LYS A 246 -12.29 4.48 25.76
C LYS A 246 -12.93 3.50 26.75
N THR A 247 -14.19 3.75 27.08
CA THR A 247 -15.00 2.83 27.87
C THR A 247 -15.20 1.46 27.20
N THR A 248 -15.48 0.43 27.98
CA THR A 248 -15.59 -0.97 27.50
C THR A 248 -16.69 -1.15 26.44
N GLU A 249 -17.77 -0.36 26.50
CA GLU A 249 -18.88 -0.37 25.55
C GLU A 249 -18.50 0.17 24.19
N LYS A 250 -17.83 1.33 24.12
CA LYS A 250 -17.28 1.89 22.87
C LYS A 250 -16.24 0.98 22.23
N LYS A 251 -15.55 0.14 23.00
CA LYS A 251 -14.61 -0.86 22.48
C LYS A 251 -15.31 -2.02 21.75
N LYS A 252 -16.52 -2.42 22.20
CA LYS A 252 -17.32 -3.48 21.55
C LYS A 252 -17.90 -3.03 20.20
N GLU A 253 -18.45 -1.82 20.11
CA GLU A 253 -19.00 -1.25 18.86
C GLU A 253 -17.95 -1.09 17.76
N LEU A 254 -16.72 -0.66 18.13
CA LEU A 254 -15.62 -0.51 17.17
C LEU A 254 -15.08 -1.84 16.65
N ARG A 255 -15.23 -2.95 17.42
CA ARG A 255 -14.84 -4.29 16.97
C ARG A 255 -15.77 -4.82 15.88
N ALA A 256 -17.07 -4.56 15.98
CA ALA A 256 -18.05 -4.99 14.97
C ALA A 256 -17.86 -4.33 13.59
N LYS A 257 -17.33 -3.09 13.54
CA LYS A 257 -17.07 -2.36 12.28
C LYS A 257 -15.74 -2.72 11.59
N LYS A 258 -14.85 -3.50 12.23
CA LYS A 258 -13.48 -3.75 11.74
C LYS A 258 -13.31 -5.03 10.91
N THR A 259 -14.38 -5.78 10.69
CA THR A 259 -14.33 -7.08 10.00
C THR A 259 -14.28 -6.99 8.47
N GLN A 260 -14.17 -5.80 7.88
CA GLN A 260 -14.21 -5.59 6.42
C GLN A 260 -13.00 -4.85 5.84
N LEU A 261 -11.82 -4.88 6.48
CA LEU A 261 -10.63 -4.36 5.80
C LEU A 261 -9.95 -5.50 5.04
N GLY A 262 -9.95 -5.37 3.72
CA GLY A 262 -9.37 -6.29 2.78
C GLY A 262 -7.90 -6.61 3.09
N THR A 263 -7.57 -7.86 2.89
CA THR A 263 -6.23 -8.42 2.90
C THR A 263 -5.45 -7.82 1.74
N GLY A 264 -4.32 -7.16 2.01
CA GLY A 264 -3.50 -6.56 0.96
C GLY A 264 -2.79 -7.63 0.14
N GLY A 265 -2.97 -7.57 -1.15
CA GLY A 265 -2.28 -8.35 -2.16
C GLY A 265 -2.08 -7.50 -3.41
N PRO A 266 -1.45 -8.02 -4.49
CA PRO A 266 -1.34 -7.31 -5.74
C PRO A 266 -2.75 -6.98 -6.24
N LYS A 267 -3.05 -5.67 -6.26
CA LYS A 267 -4.33 -5.21 -6.81
C LYS A 267 -4.25 -5.26 -8.32
N PRO A 268 -5.21 -5.92 -9.01
CA PRO A 268 -5.27 -5.82 -10.46
C PRO A 268 -5.35 -4.34 -10.84
N LYS A 269 -4.51 -3.90 -11.77
CA LYS A 269 -4.61 -2.54 -12.32
C LYS A 269 -6.01 -2.42 -12.89
N THR A 270 -6.83 -1.54 -12.33
CA THR A 270 -8.19 -1.25 -12.79
C THR A 270 -8.12 -0.44 -14.08
N ALA A 271 -7.81 -1.08 -15.20
CA ALA A 271 -8.37 -0.61 -16.45
C ALA A 271 -9.88 -0.83 -16.35
N LYS A 272 -10.67 0.19 -16.68
CA LYS A 272 -12.11 0.06 -16.88
C LYS A 272 -12.28 -0.91 -18.08
N LEU A 273 -12.31 -2.20 -17.79
CA LEU A 273 -12.63 -3.22 -18.78
C LEU A 273 -14.14 -3.39 -18.72
N ASP A 274 -14.77 -3.39 -19.89
CA ASP A 274 -16.17 -3.72 -20.05
C ASP A 274 -16.48 -5.03 -19.31
N ASP A 275 -17.51 -5.02 -18.47
CA ASP A 275 -18.00 -6.21 -17.76
C ASP A 275 -18.58 -7.27 -18.73
N ASN A 276 -18.56 -7.00 -20.03
CA ASN A 276 -19.05 -7.84 -21.12
C ASN A 276 -17.93 -8.53 -21.89
N VAL A 277 -16.94 -9.13 -21.21
CA VAL A 277 -16.02 -10.06 -21.89
C VAL A 277 -16.80 -11.32 -22.26
N ASP A 278 -17.10 -11.47 -23.55
CA ASP A 278 -17.66 -12.72 -24.07
C ASP A 278 -16.60 -13.83 -23.98
N ASN A 279 -16.74 -14.69 -22.98
CA ASN A 279 -15.81 -15.79 -22.76
C ASN A 279 -15.72 -16.72 -23.99
N GLY A 280 -16.78 -16.85 -24.80
CA GLY A 280 -16.81 -17.69 -25.98
C GLY A 280 -15.83 -17.28 -27.08
N GLN A 281 -15.52 -15.99 -27.19
CA GLN A 281 -14.56 -15.50 -28.19
C GLN A 281 -13.12 -15.99 -27.94
N TYR A 282 -12.78 -16.36 -26.69
CA TYR A 282 -11.43 -16.82 -26.32
C TYR A 282 -11.27 -18.33 -26.33
N ASP A 283 -12.35 -19.10 -26.44
CA ASP A 283 -12.32 -20.59 -26.34
C ASP A 283 -11.37 -21.24 -27.32
N GLU A 284 -11.29 -20.75 -28.55
CA GLU A 284 -10.41 -21.30 -29.59
C GLU A 284 -8.94 -20.93 -29.32
N LEU A 285 -8.67 -19.68 -28.90
CA LEU A 285 -7.32 -19.23 -28.54
C LEU A 285 -6.79 -19.97 -27.32
N VAL A 286 -7.65 -20.19 -26.32
CA VAL A 286 -7.32 -20.95 -25.10
C VAL A 286 -7.00 -22.41 -25.46
N ARG A 287 -7.82 -23.05 -26.31
CA ARG A 287 -7.56 -24.42 -26.80
C ARG A 287 -6.24 -24.50 -27.55
N SER A 288 -5.96 -23.53 -28.41
CA SER A 288 -4.71 -23.45 -29.17
C SER A 288 -3.50 -23.28 -28.26
N LEU A 289 -3.58 -22.40 -27.26
CA LEU A 289 -2.51 -22.19 -26.27
C LEU A 289 -2.26 -23.46 -25.44
N ASN A 290 -3.32 -24.07 -24.91
CA ASN A 290 -3.23 -25.29 -24.11
C ASN A 290 -2.73 -26.49 -24.92
N GLY A 291 -3.09 -26.60 -26.19
CA GLY A 291 -2.67 -27.66 -27.10
C GLY A 291 -1.27 -27.47 -27.69
N SER A 292 -0.64 -26.34 -27.51
CA SER A 292 0.70 -26.09 -28.03
C SER A 292 1.74 -27.04 -27.41
N SER A 293 2.55 -27.68 -28.25
CA SER A 293 3.62 -28.58 -27.82
C SER A 293 4.88 -27.84 -27.34
N ALA A 294 4.99 -26.55 -27.65
CA ALA A 294 6.14 -25.75 -27.28
C ALA A 294 6.23 -25.53 -25.76
N LYS A 295 7.43 -25.75 -25.20
CA LYS A 295 7.74 -25.55 -23.78
C LYS A 295 8.52 -24.26 -23.52
N SER A 296 8.89 -23.53 -24.56
CA SER A 296 9.67 -22.31 -24.51
C SER A 296 9.09 -21.26 -25.45
N GLY A 297 9.57 -20.02 -25.35
CA GLY A 297 9.04 -18.84 -26.02
C GLY A 297 9.05 -18.86 -27.54
N SER A 298 8.29 -19.74 -28.15
CA SER A 298 7.98 -19.67 -29.59
C SER A 298 7.15 -18.43 -29.89
N ALA A 299 7.31 -17.84 -31.07
CA ALA A 299 6.49 -16.70 -31.51
C ALA A 299 4.99 -16.98 -31.42
N GLU A 300 4.58 -18.24 -31.65
CA GLU A 300 3.19 -18.69 -31.52
C GLU A 300 2.67 -18.58 -30.08
N ILE A 301 3.40 -19.11 -29.09
CA ILE A 301 3.01 -19.03 -27.67
C ILE A 301 2.96 -17.57 -27.22
N ILE A 302 3.94 -16.77 -27.61
CA ILE A 302 3.99 -15.33 -27.26
C ILE A 302 2.74 -14.63 -27.80
N LYS A 303 2.40 -14.88 -29.06
CA LYS A 303 1.21 -14.29 -29.68
C LYS A 303 -0.07 -14.74 -29.00
N LEU A 304 -0.27 -16.05 -28.78
CA LEU A 304 -1.46 -16.58 -28.12
C LEU A 304 -1.59 -16.05 -26.68
N ALA A 305 -0.47 -15.91 -25.97
CA ALA A 305 -0.46 -15.32 -24.64
C ALA A 305 -0.84 -13.83 -24.67
N GLN A 306 -0.40 -13.07 -25.68
CA GLN A 306 -0.79 -11.67 -25.86
C GLN A 306 -2.28 -11.55 -26.23
N ASP A 307 -2.76 -12.34 -27.19
CA ASP A 307 -4.14 -12.31 -27.67
C ASP A 307 -5.15 -12.71 -26.58
N THR A 308 -4.74 -13.51 -25.60
CA THR A 308 -5.58 -13.97 -24.48
C THR A 308 -5.36 -13.20 -23.16
N LEU A 309 -4.52 -12.18 -23.14
CA LEU A 309 -4.18 -11.42 -21.91
C LEU A 309 -5.41 -10.78 -21.27
N GLU A 310 -6.30 -10.23 -22.06
CA GLU A 310 -7.50 -9.55 -21.60
C GLU A 310 -8.46 -10.50 -20.86
N HIS A 311 -8.65 -11.70 -21.38
CA HIS A 311 -9.42 -12.76 -20.71
C HIS A 311 -8.76 -13.16 -19.38
N ARG A 312 -7.44 -13.33 -19.31
CA ARG A 312 -6.76 -13.61 -18.03
C ARG A 312 -6.87 -12.44 -17.05
N ASN A 313 -6.84 -11.19 -17.52
CA ASN A 313 -7.07 -10.03 -16.66
C ASN A 313 -8.50 -10.00 -16.11
N TYR A 314 -9.48 -10.39 -16.90
CA TYR A 314 -10.86 -10.59 -16.43
C TYR A 314 -10.93 -11.67 -15.36
N LEU A 315 -10.34 -12.87 -15.60
CA LEU A 315 -10.32 -13.96 -14.63
C LEU A 315 -9.63 -13.57 -13.31
N ARG A 316 -8.53 -12.81 -13.36
CA ARG A 316 -7.86 -12.30 -12.14
C ARG A 316 -8.76 -11.46 -11.26
N ARG A 317 -9.72 -10.74 -11.85
CA ARG A 317 -10.66 -9.91 -11.10
C ARG A 317 -11.84 -10.70 -10.54
N VAL A 318 -12.39 -11.60 -11.35
CA VAL A 318 -13.64 -12.28 -11.05
C VAL A 318 -13.41 -13.59 -10.29
N ASN A 319 -12.47 -14.41 -10.75
CA ASN A 319 -12.14 -15.70 -10.16
C ASN A 319 -10.68 -16.08 -10.44
N PRO A 320 -9.71 -15.57 -9.66
CA PRO A 320 -8.28 -15.84 -9.88
C PRO A 320 -7.92 -17.32 -9.91
N GLN A 321 -8.62 -18.15 -9.14
CA GLN A 321 -8.38 -19.60 -9.07
C GLN A 321 -8.69 -20.32 -10.38
N SER A 322 -9.52 -19.75 -11.25
CA SER A 322 -9.85 -20.35 -12.55
C SER A 322 -8.71 -20.26 -13.56
N ILE A 323 -7.69 -19.41 -13.35
CA ILE A 323 -6.61 -19.23 -14.34
C ILE A 323 -5.89 -20.55 -14.62
N LEU A 324 -5.47 -21.29 -13.60
CA LEU A 324 -4.80 -22.59 -13.79
C LEU A 324 -5.73 -23.67 -14.33
N LEU A 325 -7.04 -23.56 -14.10
CA LEU A 325 -8.03 -24.50 -14.63
C LEU A 325 -8.31 -24.25 -16.10
N VAL A 326 -8.37 -22.99 -16.51
CA VAL A 326 -8.66 -22.58 -17.89
C VAL A 326 -7.40 -22.62 -18.76
N TYR A 327 -6.29 -22.11 -18.24
CA TYR A 327 -5.00 -22.01 -18.92
C TYR A 327 -4.03 -23.09 -18.42
N THR A 328 -4.33 -24.35 -18.75
CA THR A 328 -3.55 -25.50 -18.25
C THR A 328 -2.10 -25.49 -18.73
N LYS A 329 -1.79 -24.75 -19.80
CA LYS A 329 -0.43 -24.59 -20.31
C LYS A 329 0.57 -24.00 -19.29
N PHE A 330 0.11 -23.23 -18.33
CA PHE A 330 0.97 -22.75 -17.22
C PHE A 330 1.55 -23.90 -16.38
N ALA A 331 0.91 -25.08 -16.39
CA ALA A 331 1.38 -26.22 -15.58
C ALA A 331 2.64 -26.89 -16.15
N ASP A 332 2.95 -26.73 -17.45
CA ASP A 332 4.11 -27.35 -18.09
C ASP A 332 5.03 -26.36 -18.82
N CYS A 333 4.75 -25.06 -18.72
CA CYS A 333 5.49 -24.01 -19.40
C CYS A 333 5.72 -22.79 -18.50
N ASP A 334 6.75 -22.84 -17.66
CA ASP A 334 7.11 -21.77 -16.73
C ASP A 334 7.52 -20.46 -17.43
N PHE A 335 7.92 -20.53 -18.72
CA PHE A 335 8.15 -19.37 -19.55
C PHE A 335 6.92 -18.44 -19.58
N LEU A 336 5.70 -19.00 -19.55
CA LEU A 336 4.47 -18.22 -19.53
C LEU A 336 4.34 -17.36 -18.26
N ILE A 337 4.89 -17.79 -17.11
CA ILE A 337 4.89 -16.99 -15.89
C ILE A 337 5.75 -15.73 -16.09
N ARG A 338 6.93 -15.87 -16.70
CA ARG A 338 7.82 -14.74 -17.01
C ARG A 338 7.21 -13.80 -18.03
N LEU A 339 6.68 -14.36 -19.12
CA LEU A 339 6.01 -13.59 -20.17
C LEU A 339 4.81 -12.82 -19.64
N GLU A 340 3.95 -13.49 -18.88
CA GLU A 340 2.75 -12.88 -18.31
C GLU A 340 3.10 -11.72 -17.37
N PHE A 341 4.08 -11.92 -16.48
CA PHE A 341 4.55 -10.85 -15.60
C PHE A 341 5.12 -9.66 -16.42
N SER A 342 5.83 -9.93 -17.50
CA SER A 342 6.30 -8.92 -18.44
C SER A 342 5.16 -8.11 -19.07
N LEU A 343 4.11 -8.78 -19.51
CA LEU A 343 2.92 -8.13 -20.07
C LEU A 343 2.17 -7.29 -19.03
N LEU A 344 2.20 -7.70 -17.76
CA LEU A 344 1.55 -6.99 -16.65
C LEU A 344 2.36 -5.80 -16.13
N GLN A 345 3.69 -5.92 -16.06
CA GLN A 345 4.56 -4.99 -15.33
C GLN A 345 5.65 -4.32 -16.21
N GLY A 346 5.75 -4.69 -17.49
CA GLY A 346 6.67 -4.07 -18.44
C GLY A 346 8.14 -4.18 -17.98
N GLU A 347 8.85 -3.06 -17.97
CA GLU A 347 10.29 -3.00 -17.65
C GLU A 347 10.68 -3.48 -16.26
N SER A 348 9.73 -3.49 -15.32
CA SER A 348 9.99 -3.96 -13.95
C SER A 348 10.29 -5.46 -13.86
N GLN A 349 10.06 -6.23 -14.94
CA GLN A 349 10.29 -7.68 -14.99
C GLN A 349 11.75 -8.09 -14.70
N GLU A 350 12.73 -7.26 -15.05
CA GLU A 350 14.15 -7.56 -14.93
C GLU A 350 14.78 -7.02 -13.65
N ASN A 351 14.06 -6.21 -12.89
CA ASN A 351 14.62 -5.55 -11.71
C ASN A 351 15.15 -6.55 -10.68
N PHE A 352 14.46 -7.67 -10.48
CA PHE A 352 14.92 -8.68 -9.53
C PHE A 352 16.26 -9.29 -9.96
N THR A 353 16.36 -9.75 -11.19
CA THR A 353 17.60 -10.37 -11.71
C THR A 353 18.79 -9.42 -11.71
N ARG A 354 18.51 -8.12 -11.85
CA ARG A 354 19.53 -7.07 -11.81
C ARG A 354 19.95 -6.70 -10.38
N ILE A 355 19.00 -6.58 -9.45
CA ILE A 355 19.24 -6.03 -8.10
C ILE A 355 19.56 -7.14 -7.10
N TRP A 356 18.83 -8.25 -7.13
CA TRP A 356 18.86 -9.28 -6.10
C TRP A 356 20.24 -9.90 -5.86
N PRO A 357 21.04 -10.29 -6.87
CA PRO A 357 22.31 -10.97 -6.62
C PRO A 357 23.29 -10.16 -5.78
N SER A 358 23.39 -8.85 -6.06
CA SER A 358 24.24 -7.96 -5.28
C SER A 358 23.62 -7.61 -3.93
N PHE A 359 22.28 -7.44 -3.89
CA PHE A 359 21.56 -7.16 -2.66
C PHE A 359 21.66 -8.33 -1.66
N SER A 360 21.41 -9.57 -2.10
CA SER A 360 21.44 -10.76 -1.23
C SER A 360 22.81 -10.97 -0.61
N SER A 361 23.88 -10.84 -1.40
CA SER A 361 25.26 -10.95 -0.94
C SER A 361 25.59 -9.88 0.11
N GLN A 362 25.32 -8.61 -0.19
CA GLN A 362 25.57 -7.50 0.74
C GLN A 362 24.69 -7.57 1.99
N LEU A 363 23.45 -8.09 1.88
CA LEU A 363 22.57 -8.30 3.02
C LEU A 363 23.17 -9.31 4.00
N LEU A 364 23.66 -10.46 3.52
CA LEU A 364 24.27 -11.49 4.36
C LEU A 364 25.55 -11.01 5.06
N GLU A 365 26.28 -10.09 4.43
CA GLU A 365 27.44 -9.44 5.04
C GLU A 365 27.01 -8.40 6.08
N LYS A 366 26.16 -7.45 5.66
CA LYS A 366 25.75 -6.31 6.48
C LYS A 366 24.93 -6.69 7.71
N VAL A 367 24.14 -7.76 7.64
CA VAL A 367 23.33 -8.21 8.77
C VAL A 367 24.16 -8.58 9.99
N LYS A 368 25.43 -8.96 9.81
CA LYS A 368 26.35 -9.31 10.91
C LYS A 368 26.67 -8.09 11.78
N ASP A 369 26.66 -6.89 11.20
CA ASP A 369 26.95 -5.62 11.88
C ASP A 369 25.70 -5.00 12.52
N LEU A 370 24.51 -5.43 12.12
CA LEU A 370 23.27 -4.93 12.69
C LEU A 370 23.02 -5.54 14.08
N LYS A 371 22.40 -4.76 14.98
CA LYS A 371 21.93 -5.30 16.27
C LYS A 371 20.81 -6.30 16.03
N GLN A 372 21.11 -7.55 16.17
CA GLN A 372 20.24 -8.66 15.81
C GLN A 372 19.34 -9.09 16.96
N SER A 373 18.14 -9.60 16.61
CA SER A 373 17.33 -10.34 17.57
C SER A 373 18.02 -11.67 17.94
N PRO A 374 17.80 -12.22 19.16
CA PRO A 374 18.38 -13.51 19.52
C PRO A 374 18.07 -14.64 18.52
N SER A 375 16.88 -14.62 17.93
CA SER A 375 16.47 -15.61 16.92
C SER A 375 17.23 -15.45 15.60
N LEU A 376 17.52 -14.22 15.18
CA LEU A 376 18.34 -13.95 13.99
C LEU A 376 19.81 -14.34 14.25
N CYS A 377 20.35 -14.01 15.43
CA CYS A 377 21.70 -14.44 15.82
C CYS A 377 21.82 -15.97 15.73
N LYS A 378 20.85 -16.69 16.31
CA LYS A 378 20.83 -18.17 16.26
C LYS A 378 20.78 -18.67 14.81
N PHE A 379 19.93 -18.10 13.97
CA PHE A 379 19.86 -18.48 12.56
C PHE A 379 21.21 -18.29 11.84
N LEU A 380 21.86 -17.15 12.04
CA LEU A 380 23.13 -16.82 11.38
C LEU A 380 24.28 -17.70 11.84
N THR A 381 24.28 -18.13 13.10
CA THR A 381 25.37 -18.95 13.67
C THR A 381 25.17 -20.46 13.46
N GLU A 382 23.93 -20.95 13.45
CA GLU A 382 23.62 -22.37 13.47
C GLU A 382 22.99 -22.90 12.17
N GLU A 383 22.28 -22.07 11.44
CA GLU A 383 21.41 -22.51 10.35
C GLU A 383 21.75 -21.92 8.98
N SER A 384 22.21 -20.66 8.89
CA SER A 384 22.35 -19.95 7.61
C SER A 384 23.28 -20.66 6.63
N ASP A 385 24.38 -21.19 7.13
CA ASP A 385 25.38 -21.90 6.31
C ASP A 385 24.89 -23.25 5.79
N ASN A 386 23.81 -23.78 6.34
CA ASN A 386 23.16 -25.01 5.90
C ASN A 386 22.17 -24.81 4.77
N TRP A 387 21.80 -23.54 4.45
CA TRP A 387 20.92 -23.19 3.36
C TRP A 387 21.68 -22.67 2.14
N ASP A 388 21.06 -22.79 0.98
CA ASP A 388 21.45 -22.02 -0.21
C ASP A 388 21.49 -20.54 0.12
N SER A 389 22.50 -19.80 -0.39
CA SER A 389 22.75 -18.40 0.00
C SER A 389 21.59 -17.45 -0.34
N GLU A 390 20.91 -17.67 -1.46
CA GLU A 390 19.76 -16.83 -1.86
C GLU A 390 18.54 -17.08 -0.96
N VAL A 391 18.32 -18.34 -0.60
CA VAL A 391 17.28 -18.73 0.37
C VAL A 391 17.63 -18.20 1.76
N ALA A 392 18.89 -18.27 2.18
CA ALA A 392 19.35 -17.70 3.44
C ALA A 392 19.12 -16.19 3.50
N ALA A 393 19.43 -15.46 2.43
CA ALA A 393 19.18 -14.02 2.33
C ALA A 393 17.68 -13.69 2.43
N LEU A 394 16.81 -14.46 1.78
CA LEU A 394 15.36 -14.30 1.88
C LEU A 394 14.85 -14.54 3.31
N PHE A 395 15.40 -15.54 4.01
CA PHE A 395 15.08 -15.81 5.41
C PHE A 395 15.61 -14.71 6.34
N VAL A 396 16.79 -14.15 6.07
CA VAL A 396 17.29 -12.98 6.82
C VAL A 396 16.31 -11.82 6.72
N LEU A 397 15.77 -11.51 5.52
CA LEU A 397 14.72 -10.51 5.38
C LEU A 397 13.48 -10.86 6.20
N LEU A 398 13.08 -12.12 6.26
CA LEU A 398 11.95 -12.57 7.07
C LEU A 398 12.20 -12.37 8.58
N TYR A 399 13.43 -12.55 9.06
CA TYR A 399 13.81 -12.24 10.44
C TYR A 399 13.79 -10.73 10.71
N LEU A 400 14.22 -9.90 9.77
CA LEU A 400 14.19 -8.44 9.87
C LEU A 400 12.77 -7.89 9.80
N ILE A 401 11.90 -8.52 8.99
CA ILE A 401 10.49 -8.17 8.78
C ILE A 401 9.61 -9.34 9.23
N PRO A 402 9.52 -9.63 10.53
CA PRO A 402 8.79 -10.78 11.03
C PRO A 402 7.28 -10.66 10.81
N PRO A 403 6.55 -11.79 10.80
CA PRO A 403 5.11 -11.81 10.74
C PRO A 403 4.46 -10.85 11.72
N ALA A 404 3.48 -10.08 11.24
CA ALA A 404 2.76 -9.15 12.09
C ALA A 404 1.81 -9.90 13.05
N ALA A 405 1.64 -9.41 14.28
CA ALA A 405 0.69 -9.98 15.22
C ALA A 405 -0.75 -9.79 14.71
N GLN A 406 -1.50 -10.87 14.60
CA GLN A 406 -2.87 -10.92 14.05
C GLN A 406 -3.97 -10.77 15.12
N GLY A 407 -3.66 -10.31 16.31
CA GLY A 407 -4.62 -10.14 17.40
C GLY A 407 -3.95 -10.10 18.77
N ARG A 408 -4.76 -10.16 19.82
CA ARG A 408 -4.31 -10.11 21.23
C ARG A 408 -4.31 -11.47 21.94
N GLY A 409 -4.72 -12.55 21.27
CA GLY A 409 -4.78 -13.89 21.87
C GLY A 409 -3.42 -14.60 21.91
N LYS A 410 -3.23 -15.52 22.87
CA LYS A 410 -2.12 -16.48 22.82
C LYS A 410 -2.28 -17.34 21.56
N GLY A 411 -1.24 -17.47 20.73
CA GLY A 411 -1.29 -18.21 19.45
C GLY A 411 -1.68 -17.36 18.23
N SER A 412 -1.90 -16.04 18.39
CA SER A 412 -2.29 -15.16 17.27
C SER A 412 -1.12 -14.69 16.40
N ARG A 413 0.11 -15.12 16.67
CA ARG A 413 1.30 -14.72 15.91
C ARG A 413 1.92 -15.96 15.28
N CYS A 414 2.05 -15.94 13.97
CA CYS A 414 2.82 -16.90 13.21
C CYS A 414 4.30 -16.81 13.64
N THR A 415 4.93 -17.93 13.91
CA THR A 415 6.37 -18.00 14.18
C THR A 415 7.16 -17.80 12.89
N ILE A 416 8.45 -17.49 13.01
CA ILE A 416 9.31 -17.34 11.83
C ILE A 416 9.47 -18.67 11.11
N ASP A 417 9.53 -19.79 11.83
CA ASP A 417 9.65 -21.11 11.22
C ASP A 417 8.39 -21.53 10.47
N GLU A 418 7.21 -21.22 11.00
CA GLU A 418 5.95 -21.38 10.26
C GLU A 418 5.94 -20.49 9.01
N ALA A 419 6.41 -19.25 9.10
CA ALA A 419 6.49 -18.33 7.96
C ALA A 419 7.52 -18.80 6.91
N LYS A 420 8.66 -19.36 7.31
CA LYS A 420 9.61 -20.02 6.38
C LYS A 420 8.92 -21.15 5.60
N ASN A 421 8.11 -21.97 6.28
CA ASN A 421 7.38 -23.09 5.66
C ASN A 421 6.23 -22.62 4.73
N LEU A 422 5.65 -21.44 5.01
CA LEU A 422 4.69 -20.81 4.08
C LEU A 422 5.37 -20.30 2.81
N LEU A 423 6.65 -19.99 2.88
CA LEU A 423 7.42 -19.38 1.78
C LEU A 423 8.11 -20.47 0.93
N ILE A 424 8.89 -21.34 1.59
CA ILE A 424 9.72 -22.37 0.96
C ILE A 424 9.57 -23.68 1.73
N SER A 425 9.33 -24.77 0.99
CA SER A 425 9.33 -26.14 1.51
C SER A 425 10.49 -26.92 0.92
N PHE A 426 11.30 -27.56 1.77
CA PHE A 426 12.43 -28.38 1.34
C PHE A 426 12.17 -29.86 1.56
N TYR A 427 12.48 -30.67 0.53
CA TYR A 427 12.46 -32.13 0.61
C TYR A 427 13.69 -32.74 -0.07
N LYS A 428 14.05 -33.96 0.31
CA LYS A 428 15.12 -34.69 -0.34
C LYS A 428 14.70 -35.14 -1.74
N THR A 429 15.65 -35.18 -2.68
CA THR A 429 15.42 -35.50 -4.10
C THR A 429 14.64 -36.81 -4.33
N ALA A 430 14.77 -37.80 -3.45
CA ALA A 430 14.05 -39.06 -3.57
C ALA A 430 12.61 -39.06 -3.03
N THR A 431 12.11 -37.92 -2.52
CA THR A 431 10.76 -37.85 -1.95
C THR A 431 9.71 -37.80 -3.08
N PRO A 432 8.72 -38.70 -3.09
CA PRO A 432 7.67 -38.68 -4.11
C PRO A 432 6.82 -37.40 -4.03
N LEU A 433 6.70 -36.66 -5.14
CA LEU A 433 5.96 -35.40 -5.18
C LEU A 433 4.48 -35.53 -4.77
N PRO A 434 3.72 -36.56 -5.19
CA PRO A 434 2.32 -36.71 -4.76
C PRO A 434 2.18 -36.80 -3.25
N SER A 435 3.04 -37.55 -2.57
CA SER A 435 2.98 -37.70 -1.12
C SER A 435 3.27 -36.40 -0.36
N ILE A 436 3.99 -35.46 -0.97
CA ILE A 436 4.22 -34.14 -0.40
C ILE A 436 2.91 -33.33 -0.40
N LEU A 437 2.20 -33.31 -1.52
CA LEU A 437 0.94 -32.55 -1.66
C LEU A 437 -0.16 -33.08 -0.73
N ASP A 438 -0.20 -34.39 -0.51
CA ASP A 438 -1.16 -35.02 0.39
C ASP A 438 -1.02 -34.55 1.85
N THR A 439 0.17 -34.11 2.24
CA THR A 439 0.42 -33.57 3.59
C THR A 439 -0.01 -32.11 3.78
N TRP A 440 -0.35 -31.41 2.69
CA TRP A 440 -0.70 -30.00 2.74
C TRP A 440 -2.16 -29.79 3.11
N SER A 441 -2.42 -28.85 4.05
CA SER A 441 -3.78 -28.51 4.48
C SER A 441 -4.60 -27.93 3.31
N GLU A 442 -5.93 -28.08 3.38
CA GLU A 442 -6.86 -27.52 2.41
C GLU A 442 -6.74 -25.99 2.26
N ASP A 443 -6.33 -25.31 3.35
CA ASP A 443 -6.23 -23.85 3.42
C ASP A 443 -4.94 -23.30 2.78
N LYS A 444 -3.96 -24.17 2.42
CA LYS A 444 -2.67 -23.76 1.86
C LYS A 444 -2.79 -23.50 0.35
N ARG A 445 -3.34 -22.36 -0.03
CA ARG A 445 -3.59 -21.96 -1.43
C ARG A 445 -2.57 -20.99 -1.99
N GLN A 446 -1.85 -20.28 -1.13
CA GLN A 446 -0.88 -19.26 -1.52
C GLN A 446 0.32 -19.89 -2.27
N PRO A 447 0.92 -19.17 -3.23
CA PRO A 447 2.14 -19.61 -3.89
C PRO A 447 3.22 -19.99 -2.88
N ASN A 448 3.83 -21.16 -3.05
CA ASN A 448 4.93 -21.68 -2.24
C ASN A 448 5.98 -22.27 -3.17
N LEU A 449 7.25 -22.12 -2.81
CA LEU A 449 8.36 -22.72 -3.53
C LEU A 449 8.74 -24.05 -2.89
N LEU A 450 8.57 -25.13 -3.64
CA LEU A 450 9.02 -26.45 -3.24
C LEU A 450 10.41 -26.71 -3.84
N CYS A 451 11.40 -26.95 -2.99
CA CYS A 451 12.77 -27.20 -3.38
C CYS A 451 13.14 -28.66 -3.09
N LEU A 452 13.73 -29.33 -4.06
CA LEU A 452 14.33 -30.64 -3.89
C LEU A 452 15.86 -30.51 -3.96
N GLY A 453 16.55 -31.33 -3.16
CA GLY A 453 18.01 -31.37 -3.16
C GLY A 453 18.55 -32.50 -2.28
N GLU A 454 19.84 -32.73 -2.34
CA GLU A 454 20.52 -33.64 -1.40
C GLU A 454 20.44 -33.09 0.02
N ASN A 455 20.64 -31.79 0.15
CA ASN A 455 20.53 -31.02 1.37
C ASN A 455 20.02 -29.58 1.04
N LYS A 456 19.76 -28.79 2.07
CA LYS A 456 19.25 -27.42 1.93
C LYS A 456 20.24 -26.44 1.26
N LYS A 457 21.53 -26.77 1.23
CA LYS A 457 22.57 -25.98 0.57
C LYS A 457 22.69 -26.30 -0.92
N THR A 458 22.39 -27.54 -1.30
CA THR A 458 22.52 -28.05 -2.66
C THR A 458 21.13 -28.37 -3.20
N LEU A 459 20.47 -27.36 -3.73
CA LEU A 459 19.16 -27.47 -4.35
C LEU A 459 19.29 -27.83 -5.83
N SER A 460 18.52 -28.81 -6.31
CA SER A 460 18.65 -29.36 -7.66
C SER A 460 17.40 -29.18 -8.52
N SER A 461 16.23 -29.12 -7.92
CA SER A 461 14.97 -28.98 -8.66
C SER A 461 13.99 -28.11 -7.89
N PHE A 462 13.20 -27.36 -8.64
CA PHE A 462 12.28 -26.38 -8.08
C PHE A 462 10.88 -26.56 -8.69
N TYR A 463 9.87 -26.35 -7.85
CA TYR A 463 8.47 -26.38 -8.24
C TYR A 463 7.74 -25.23 -7.57
N LEU A 464 6.84 -24.57 -8.28
CA LEU A 464 5.85 -23.70 -7.67
C LEU A 464 4.62 -24.53 -7.32
N VAL A 465 4.06 -24.29 -6.15
CA VAL A 465 2.77 -24.86 -5.77
C VAL A 465 1.79 -23.73 -5.60
N VAL A 466 0.76 -23.68 -6.42
CA VAL A 466 -0.30 -22.67 -6.42
C VAL A 466 -1.63 -23.39 -6.41
N ASP A 467 -2.52 -23.09 -5.49
CA ASP A 467 -3.82 -23.77 -5.34
C ASP A 467 -3.70 -25.31 -5.35
N LYS A 468 -2.65 -25.86 -4.72
CA LYS A 468 -2.28 -27.30 -4.74
C LYS A 468 -1.90 -27.87 -6.10
N VAL A 469 -1.78 -27.04 -7.14
CA VAL A 469 -1.25 -27.47 -8.43
C VAL A 469 0.26 -27.34 -8.41
N LEU A 470 0.96 -28.42 -8.75
CA LEU A 470 2.41 -28.46 -8.84
C LEU A 470 2.85 -28.02 -10.23
N LEU A 471 3.60 -26.93 -10.29
CA LEU A 471 4.13 -26.35 -11.51
C LEU A 471 5.66 -26.57 -11.54
N PRO A 472 6.19 -27.49 -12.37
CA PRO A 472 7.63 -27.62 -12.52
C PRO A 472 8.21 -26.35 -13.15
N ILE A 473 9.33 -25.86 -12.62
CA ILE A 473 9.99 -24.66 -13.14
C ILE A 473 11.42 -24.97 -13.55
N ASP A 474 11.84 -24.46 -14.70
CA ASP A 474 13.22 -24.54 -15.20
C ASP A 474 14.02 -23.35 -14.65
N ALA A 475 14.33 -23.42 -13.36
CA ALA A 475 15.18 -22.46 -12.68
C ALA A 475 16.59 -23.05 -12.49
N LYS A 476 17.61 -22.33 -12.95
CA LYS A 476 19.01 -22.75 -12.86
C LYS A 476 19.58 -22.61 -11.44
N ASN A 477 18.97 -21.80 -10.61
CA ASN A 477 19.36 -21.55 -9.22
C ASN A 477 18.15 -21.06 -8.40
N SER A 478 18.33 -20.98 -7.10
CA SER A 478 17.31 -20.55 -6.16
C SER A 478 16.87 -19.11 -6.36
N ALA A 479 17.74 -18.19 -6.83
CA ALA A 479 17.35 -16.82 -7.13
C ALA A 479 16.29 -16.77 -8.25
N GLN A 480 16.47 -17.53 -9.33
CA GLN A 480 15.45 -17.62 -10.40
C GLN A 480 14.16 -18.27 -9.91
N ALA A 481 14.24 -19.23 -9.01
CA ALA A 481 13.07 -19.86 -8.42
C ALA A 481 12.30 -18.89 -7.51
N ILE A 482 13.00 -18.08 -6.71
CA ILE A 482 12.42 -17.01 -5.88
C ILE A 482 11.77 -15.94 -6.76
N ASP A 483 12.38 -15.58 -7.88
CA ASP A 483 11.81 -14.64 -8.86
C ASP A 483 10.46 -15.15 -9.39
N LEU A 484 10.41 -16.42 -9.79
CA LEU A 484 9.16 -17.03 -10.28
C LEU A 484 8.11 -17.15 -9.17
N LEU A 485 8.51 -17.41 -7.94
CA LEU A 485 7.60 -17.42 -6.79
C LEU A 485 6.95 -16.05 -6.58
N PHE A 486 7.70 -14.96 -6.63
CA PHE A 486 7.13 -13.62 -6.53
C PHE A 486 6.19 -13.33 -7.70
N LYS A 487 6.65 -13.57 -8.93
CA LYS A 487 5.88 -13.32 -10.16
C LYS A 487 4.56 -14.09 -10.19
N SER A 488 4.52 -15.29 -9.62
CA SER A 488 3.31 -16.13 -9.56
C SER A 488 2.15 -15.46 -8.82
N HIS A 489 2.40 -14.60 -7.82
CA HIS A 489 1.34 -13.85 -7.16
C HIS A 489 0.61 -12.92 -8.13
N TYR A 490 1.34 -12.26 -9.02
CA TYR A 490 0.77 -11.38 -10.03
C TYR A 490 0.06 -12.14 -11.15
N VAL A 491 0.71 -13.20 -11.62
CA VAL A 491 0.22 -14.02 -12.73
C VAL A 491 -1.09 -14.70 -12.37
N PHE A 492 -1.18 -15.28 -11.18
CA PHE A 492 -2.37 -16.01 -10.73
C PHE A 492 -3.30 -15.15 -9.86
N GLY A 493 -3.04 -13.86 -9.73
CA GLY A 493 -3.88 -12.95 -8.92
C GLY A 493 -3.98 -13.36 -7.45
N ALA A 494 -2.94 -14.02 -6.91
CA ALA A 494 -2.93 -14.50 -5.54
C ALA A 494 -2.58 -13.37 -4.57
N GLU A 495 -3.41 -13.17 -3.54
CA GLU A 495 -3.10 -12.22 -2.47
C GLU A 495 -1.87 -12.70 -1.68
N TYR A 496 -1.14 -11.76 -1.09
CA TYR A 496 -0.04 -12.11 -0.19
C TYR A 496 -0.57 -12.73 1.11
N ASP A 497 0.05 -13.83 1.56
CA ASP A 497 -0.23 -14.36 2.89
C ASP A 497 -0.01 -13.26 3.95
N LYS A 498 -0.94 -13.14 4.88
CA LYS A 498 -0.92 -12.10 5.92
C LYS A 498 0.36 -12.12 6.76
N ASN A 499 0.93 -13.31 6.94
CA ASN A 499 2.16 -13.51 7.71
C ASN A 499 3.41 -13.11 6.91
N LEU A 500 3.35 -13.18 5.57
CA LEU A 500 4.44 -12.84 4.65
C LEU A 500 4.29 -11.45 4.00
N GLN A 501 3.18 -10.77 4.27
CA GLN A 501 2.83 -9.50 3.61
C GLN A 501 3.94 -8.44 3.71
N GLY A 502 4.61 -8.32 4.86
CA GLY A 502 5.71 -7.38 5.04
C GLY A 502 6.89 -7.68 4.14
N LEU A 503 7.28 -8.96 4.04
CA LEU A 503 8.35 -9.43 3.18
C LEU A 503 8.01 -9.18 1.69
N TRP A 504 6.82 -9.59 1.26
CA TRP A 504 6.40 -9.41 -0.13
C TRP A 504 6.32 -7.95 -0.54
N LYS A 505 5.78 -7.08 0.32
CA LYS A 505 5.75 -5.63 0.07
C LYS A 505 7.14 -5.01 0.03
N PHE A 506 8.09 -5.50 0.84
CA PHE A 506 9.48 -5.06 0.77
C PHE A 506 10.09 -5.42 -0.61
N LEU A 507 9.96 -6.66 -1.04
CA LEU A 507 10.44 -7.08 -2.36
C LEU A 507 9.75 -6.30 -3.48
N GLN A 508 8.43 -6.17 -3.42
CA GLN A 508 7.63 -5.45 -4.41
C GLN A 508 8.13 -4.02 -4.64
N VAL A 509 8.29 -3.25 -3.56
CA VAL A 509 8.61 -1.83 -3.66
C VAL A 509 10.09 -1.58 -3.90
N TYR A 510 10.97 -2.29 -3.19
CA TYR A 510 12.39 -1.94 -3.20
C TYR A 510 13.24 -2.77 -4.16
N ILE A 511 12.84 -4.00 -4.46
CA ILE A 511 13.55 -4.87 -5.39
C ILE A 511 12.90 -4.84 -6.77
N TYR A 512 11.60 -5.12 -6.85
CA TYR A 512 10.88 -5.14 -8.14
C TYR A 512 10.50 -3.75 -8.65
N LYS A 513 10.36 -2.77 -7.76
CA LYS A 513 9.90 -1.40 -8.08
C LYS A 513 8.53 -1.39 -8.77
N VAL A 514 7.61 -2.22 -8.27
CA VAL A 514 6.25 -2.38 -8.78
C VAL A 514 5.26 -1.74 -7.82
N ASP A 515 4.30 -0.98 -8.36
CA ASP A 515 3.22 -0.30 -7.62
C ASP A 515 3.73 0.51 -6.41
N VAL A 516 4.87 1.19 -6.57
CA VAL A 516 5.60 1.88 -5.49
C VAL A 516 4.69 2.89 -4.78
N ASP A 517 4.03 3.77 -5.55
CA ASP A 517 3.22 4.88 -5.02
C ASP A 517 1.89 4.41 -4.40
N SER A 518 1.38 3.26 -4.85
CA SER A 518 0.09 2.72 -4.40
C SER A 518 0.20 1.71 -3.26
N THR A 519 1.44 1.31 -2.88
CA THR A 519 1.66 0.28 -1.87
C THR A 519 1.80 0.88 -0.47
N ASP A 520 0.84 0.56 0.41
CA ASP A 520 0.93 0.93 1.83
C ASP A 520 1.99 0.07 2.55
N LEU A 521 3.08 0.70 2.97
CA LEU A 521 4.18 0.08 3.71
C LEU A 521 4.03 0.28 5.21
N SER A 522 4.18 -0.80 5.96
CA SER A 522 4.22 -0.70 7.43
C SER A 522 5.50 0.04 7.90
N GLY A 523 5.41 0.71 9.06
CA GLY A 523 6.58 1.37 9.67
C GLY A 523 7.78 0.43 9.86
N LYS A 524 7.55 -0.88 10.09
CA LYS A 524 8.63 -1.87 10.18
C LYS A 524 9.34 -2.08 8.85
N VAL A 525 8.61 -2.18 7.76
CA VAL A 525 9.18 -2.32 6.40
C VAL A 525 10.00 -1.07 6.04
N LYS A 526 9.47 0.13 6.29
CA LYS A 526 10.18 1.39 6.08
C LYS A 526 11.46 1.49 6.93
N SER A 527 11.40 1.07 8.20
CA SER A 527 12.55 1.05 9.10
C SER A 527 13.65 0.09 8.62
N VAL A 528 13.28 -1.12 8.17
CA VAL A 528 14.26 -2.09 7.62
C VAL A 528 14.91 -1.55 6.35
N PHE A 529 14.13 -0.95 5.44
CA PHE A 529 14.69 -0.30 4.26
C PHE A 529 15.72 0.78 4.64
N THR A 530 15.42 1.63 5.63
CA THR A 530 16.33 2.67 6.10
C THR A 530 17.62 2.06 6.67
N GLN A 531 17.54 0.97 7.44
CA GLN A 531 18.71 0.26 7.95
C GLN A 531 19.59 -0.34 6.84
N LEU A 532 18.97 -0.71 5.73
CA LEU A 532 19.63 -1.30 4.56
C LEU A 532 19.90 -0.29 3.43
N SER A 533 19.63 1.00 3.65
CA SER A 533 19.72 2.04 2.61
C SER A 533 21.11 2.13 1.96
N ASN A 534 22.18 1.92 2.74
CA ASN A 534 23.54 1.90 2.21
C ASN A 534 23.76 0.79 1.16
N ILE A 535 23.08 -0.36 1.29
CA ILE A 535 23.12 -1.42 0.26
C ILE A 535 22.48 -0.89 -1.03
N PHE A 536 21.31 -0.27 -0.93
CA PHE A 536 20.58 0.24 -2.08
C PHE A 536 21.31 1.40 -2.78
N ASN A 537 21.97 2.28 -2.01
CA ASN A 537 22.76 3.38 -2.59
C ASN A 537 23.95 2.88 -3.43
N ASN A 538 24.47 1.68 -3.15
CA ASN A 538 25.53 1.05 -3.92
C ASN A 538 25.03 0.29 -5.15
N LEU A 539 23.69 0.10 -5.30
CA LEU A 539 23.05 -0.69 -6.35
C LEU A 539 22.40 0.17 -7.44
N ILE A 540 22.24 1.47 -7.18
CA ILE A 540 21.70 2.47 -8.10
C ILE A 540 22.87 3.21 -8.74
#